data_ccfb3d4c691b7bcd029eece4ad17644c
#
_entry.id   ccfb3d4c691b7bcd029eece4ad17644c
#
_cell.length_a   1.000
_cell.length_b   1.000
_cell.length_c   1.000
_cell.angle_alpha   90.00
_cell.angle_beta   90.00
_cell.angle_gamma   90.00
#
_symmetry.space_group_name_H-M   'P 1'
#
loop_
_entity.id
_entity.type
_entity.pdbx_description
1 polymer ?
#
loop_
_entity_poly.entity_id
_entity_poly.type
_entity_poly.pdbx_seq_one_letter_code
_entity_poly.pdbx_strand_id
1 'polypeptide(L)'
;AQVTSGFQMFSYAAQTLLDTIDPYSVVSTKLNNGGLTTPLYFSEVDGDSVVPNKVSNPTGSLVYLSPQFAGTEPLATLLGLTTVNAGQPAPNASKSFVQFNSTAKHSTFVAPQDAGYADLAHHTEMQTETADFLVNDSLDAITNTAVLK
;
A
#
# COMPACT_ATOMS: atom_id res chain seq x y z
N ALA A 1 25.64 -8.80 22.26
CA ALA A 1 26.34 -8.62 20.99
C ALA A 1 26.19 -9.84 20.07
N GLN A 2 26.38 -11.08 20.56
CA GLN A 2 26.26 -12.30 19.73
C GLN A 2 24.85 -12.57 19.25
N VAL A 3 23.82 -12.31 20.07
CA VAL A 3 22.41 -12.49 19.68
C VAL A 3 22.03 -11.54 18.55
N THR A 4 22.54 -10.31 18.59
CA THR A 4 22.25 -9.31 17.56
C THR A 4 22.85 -9.68 16.21
N SER A 5 24.09 -10.21 16.19
CA SER A 5 24.73 -10.62 14.93
C SER A 5 24.10 -11.90 14.34
N GLY A 6 23.71 -12.86 15.18
CA GLY A 6 22.98 -14.05 14.72
C GLY A 6 21.62 -13.71 14.13
N PHE A 7 20.89 -12.80 14.75
CA PHE A 7 19.62 -12.29 14.23
C PHE A 7 19.80 -11.56 12.89
N GLN A 8 20.82 -10.71 12.78
CA GLN A 8 21.13 -10.02 11.52
C GLN A 8 21.46 -11.00 10.39
N MET A 9 22.30 -12.02 10.65
CA MET A 9 22.62 -13.04 9.65
C MET A 9 21.39 -13.84 9.20
N PHE A 10 20.56 -14.26 10.15
CA PHE A 10 19.28 -14.92 9.83
C PHE A 10 18.39 -14.03 8.98
N SER A 11 18.29 -12.77 9.32
CA SER A 11 17.46 -11.82 8.65
C SER A 11 17.93 -11.53 7.21
N TYR A 12 19.25 -11.42 6.99
CA TYR A 12 19.80 -11.31 5.63
C TYR A 12 19.53 -12.57 4.79
N ALA A 13 19.70 -13.75 5.38
CA ALA A 13 19.39 -15.00 4.68
C ALA A 13 17.90 -15.11 4.33
N ALA A 14 17.02 -14.77 5.27
CA ALA A 14 15.57 -14.73 5.03
C ALA A 14 15.21 -13.73 3.94
N GLN A 15 15.79 -12.52 3.98
CA GLN A 15 15.59 -11.50 2.95
C GLN A 15 16.01 -12.01 1.57
N THR A 16 17.18 -12.60 1.43
CA THR A 16 17.66 -13.12 0.15
C THR A 16 16.69 -14.14 -0.47
N LEU A 17 16.05 -14.96 0.37
CA LEU A 17 15.03 -15.91 -0.09
C LEU A 17 13.72 -15.22 -0.51
N LEU A 18 13.34 -14.16 0.20
CA LEU A 18 12.10 -13.43 -0.05
C LEU A 18 12.22 -12.44 -1.21
N ASP A 19 13.40 -11.93 -1.51
CA ASP A 19 13.64 -10.92 -2.55
C ASP A 19 13.11 -11.33 -3.93
N THR A 20 13.06 -12.63 -4.21
CA THR A 20 12.56 -13.16 -5.47
C THR A 20 11.03 -13.01 -5.64
N ILE A 21 10.31 -12.90 -4.54
CA ILE A 21 8.85 -12.79 -4.49
C ILE A 21 8.38 -11.48 -3.83
N ASP A 22 9.32 -10.70 -3.29
CA ASP A 22 9.00 -9.39 -2.70
C ASP A 22 8.47 -8.43 -3.77
N PRO A 23 7.29 -7.82 -3.57
CA PRO A 23 6.68 -6.93 -4.56
C PRO A 23 7.61 -5.79 -5.01
N TYR A 24 8.38 -5.22 -4.10
CA TYR A 24 9.30 -4.13 -4.42
C TYR A 24 10.42 -4.59 -5.35
N SER A 25 11.04 -5.74 -5.07
CA SER A 25 12.11 -6.30 -5.89
C SER A 25 11.61 -6.73 -7.27
N VAL A 26 10.44 -7.35 -7.33
CA VAL A 26 9.79 -7.74 -8.59
C VAL A 26 9.47 -6.52 -9.43
N VAL A 27 8.88 -5.49 -8.83
CA VAL A 27 8.54 -4.23 -9.51
C VAL A 27 9.79 -3.51 -9.98
N SER A 28 10.81 -3.37 -9.14
CA SER A 28 12.07 -2.73 -9.50
C SER A 28 12.72 -3.42 -10.72
N THR A 29 12.71 -4.74 -10.73
CA THR A 29 13.21 -5.53 -11.85
C THR A 29 12.41 -5.28 -13.14
N LYS A 30 11.09 -5.22 -13.04
CA LYS A 30 10.21 -4.94 -14.18
C LYS A 30 10.42 -3.52 -14.73
N LEU A 31 10.54 -2.53 -13.85
CA LEU A 31 10.80 -1.14 -14.25
C LEU A 31 12.14 -1.00 -14.97
N ASN A 32 13.17 -1.68 -14.50
CA ASN A 32 14.50 -1.69 -15.13
C ASN A 32 14.52 -2.41 -16.49
N ASN A 33 13.59 -3.34 -16.71
CA ASN A 33 13.51 -4.16 -17.93
C ASN A 33 12.44 -3.71 -18.94
N GLY A 34 12.04 -2.45 -18.94
CA GLY A 34 11.11 -1.91 -19.94
C GLY A 34 9.81 -1.32 -19.38
N GLY A 35 9.70 -1.24 -18.06
CA GLY A 35 8.58 -0.59 -17.41
C GLY A 35 7.37 -1.49 -17.17
N LEU A 36 6.40 -0.93 -16.46
CA LEU A 36 5.13 -1.53 -16.13
C LEU A 36 4.02 -0.74 -16.84
N THR A 37 3.43 -1.35 -17.86
CA THR A 37 2.34 -0.73 -18.65
C THR A 37 0.95 -1.10 -18.16
N THR A 38 0.86 -2.14 -17.33
CA THR A 38 -0.41 -2.60 -16.74
C THR A 38 -1.02 -1.51 -15.85
N PRO A 39 -2.32 -1.26 -15.95
CA PRO A 39 -3.03 -0.43 -14.98
C PRO A 39 -2.84 -0.94 -13.56
N LEU A 40 -2.70 -0.02 -12.60
CA LEU A 40 -2.43 -0.34 -11.19
C LEU A 40 -3.27 0.54 -10.28
N TYR A 41 -3.99 -0.09 -9.40
CA TYR A 41 -4.70 0.57 -8.31
C TYR A 41 -4.21 0.02 -6.98
N PHE A 42 -3.68 0.90 -6.15
CA PHE A 42 -3.29 0.59 -4.78
C PHE A 42 -4.17 1.37 -3.82
N SER A 43 -4.63 0.69 -2.79
CA SER A 43 -5.30 1.33 -1.66
C SER A 43 -4.63 0.93 -0.35
N GLU A 44 -4.60 1.84 0.59
CA GLU A 44 -4.14 1.57 1.94
C GLU A 44 -4.97 2.34 2.97
N VAL A 45 -4.88 1.92 4.21
CA VAL A 45 -5.44 2.61 5.37
C VAL A 45 -4.32 3.32 6.13
N ASP A 46 -4.50 4.58 6.44
CA ASP A 46 -3.54 5.34 7.23
C ASP A 46 -3.40 4.75 8.64
N GLY A 47 -2.18 4.47 9.04
CA GLY A 47 -1.88 3.86 10.33
C GLY A 47 -2.26 2.38 10.45
N ASP A 48 -2.35 1.65 9.33
CA ASP A 48 -2.52 0.20 9.35
C ASP A 48 -1.43 -0.46 10.20
N SER A 49 -1.86 -1.22 11.21
CA SER A 49 -0.95 -1.91 12.14
C SER A 49 -0.54 -3.30 11.66
N VAL A 50 -1.15 -3.81 10.61
CA VAL A 50 -0.89 -5.14 10.05
C VAL A 50 0.07 -5.04 8.87
N VAL A 51 -0.22 -4.13 7.92
CA VAL A 51 0.65 -3.82 6.80
C VAL A 51 1.08 -2.36 6.91
N PRO A 52 2.29 -2.07 7.41
CA PRO A 52 2.74 -0.70 7.64
C PRO A 52 2.75 0.15 6.36
N ASN A 53 2.17 1.34 6.42
CA ASN A 53 2.19 2.30 5.31
C ASN A 53 3.60 2.80 5.01
N LYS A 54 4.31 3.16 6.08
CA LYS A 54 5.75 3.45 6.07
C LYS A 54 6.33 3.19 7.46
N VAL A 55 7.60 2.91 7.49
CA VAL A 55 8.33 2.78 8.75
C VAL A 55 9.04 4.08 9.05
N SER A 56 8.50 4.83 10.00
CA SER A 56 9.01 6.15 10.39
C SER A 56 10.26 6.10 11.28
N ASN A 57 10.60 4.95 11.85
CA ASN A 57 11.79 4.81 12.71
C ASN A 57 12.50 3.47 12.48
N PRO A 58 13.61 3.46 11.74
CA PRO A 58 14.36 2.25 11.44
C PRO A 58 15.09 1.65 12.66
N THR A 59 15.11 2.33 13.80
CA THR A 59 15.98 1.94 14.93
C THR A 59 15.46 0.78 15.80
N GLY A 60 14.35 0.15 15.50
CA GLY A 60 13.85 -0.94 16.34
C GLY A 60 13.10 -2.06 15.61
N SER A 61 13.00 -2.00 14.31
CA SER A 61 12.21 -2.93 13.53
C SER A 61 13.04 -3.69 12.49
N LEU A 62 12.45 -4.69 11.89
CA LEU A 62 12.99 -5.49 10.79
C LEU A 62 13.46 -4.67 9.57
N VAL A 63 13.17 -3.38 9.53
CA VAL A 63 13.58 -2.40 8.52
C VAL A 63 15.09 -2.27 8.33
N TYR A 64 15.87 -2.72 9.30
CA TYR A 64 17.31 -2.86 9.07
C TYR A 64 17.68 -3.86 7.97
N LEU A 65 16.71 -4.63 7.51
CA LEU A 65 16.96 -5.69 6.56
C LEU A 65 16.83 -5.22 5.13
N SER A 66 15.94 -4.26 4.87
CA SER A 66 15.79 -3.70 3.53
C SER A 66 14.93 -2.42 3.57
N PRO A 67 15.29 -1.37 2.83
CA PRO A 67 14.37 -0.24 2.56
C PRO A 67 13.04 -0.68 1.93
N GLN A 68 13.01 -1.87 1.39
CA GLN A 68 11.87 -2.48 0.70
C GLN A 68 10.70 -2.80 1.65
N PHE A 69 10.98 -3.05 2.94
CA PHE A 69 9.94 -3.18 3.96
C PHE A 69 9.41 -1.83 4.48
N ALA A 70 9.68 -0.77 3.77
CA ALA A 70 9.24 0.56 4.18
C ALA A 70 7.72 0.79 4.03
N GLY A 71 6.97 -0.20 3.54
CA GLY A 71 5.51 -0.16 3.42
C GLY A 71 5.01 0.17 2.01
N THR A 72 3.71 0.41 1.89
CA THR A 72 3.03 0.63 0.62
C THR A 72 3.35 1.98 -0.04
N GLU A 73 3.57 3.05 0.75
CA GLU A 73 3.90 4.38 0.21
C GLU A 73 5.19 4.39 -0.63
N PRO A 74 6.31 3.79 -0.20
CA PRO A 74 7.51 3.68 -1.04
C PRO A 74 7.28 2.88 -2.32
N LEU A 75 6.47 1.82 -2.26
CA LEU A 75 6.14 1.03 -3.44
C LEU A 75 5.30 1.84 -4.43
N ALA A 76 4.30 2.58 -3.96
CA ALA A 76 3.49 3.48 -4.78
C ALA A 76 4.35 4.55 -5.47
N THR A 77 5.31 5.13 -4.74
CA THR A 77 6.27 6.10 -5.27
C THR A 77 7.14 5.48 -6.35
N LEU A 78 7.69 4.29 -6.11
CA LEU A 78 8.50 3.56 -7.09
C LEU A 78 7.74 3.28 -8.38
N LEU A 79 6.47 2.92 -8.26
CA LEU A 79 5.58 2.63 -9.38
C LEU A 79 5.11 3.88 -10.13
N GLY A 80 5.35 5.08 -9.59
CA GLY A 80 4.89 6.33 -10.17
C GLY A 80 3.36 6.47 -10.13
N LEU A 81 2.73 5.97 -9.06
CA LEU A 81 1.29 6.07 -8.90
C LEU A 81 0.88 7.50 -8.57
N THR A 82 -0.24 7.94 -9.13
CA THR A 82 -0.85 9.22 -8.77
C THR A 82 -1.55 9.10 -7.42
N THR A 83 -1.05 9.82 -6.42
CA THR A 83 -1.68 9.85 -5.09
C THR A 83 -2.96 10.65 -5.13
N VAL A 84 -4.00 10.12 -4.54
CA VAL A 84 -5.31 10.76 -4.39
C VAL A 84 -5.49 11.19 -2.95
N ASN A 85 -5.75 12.46 -2.74
CA ASN A 85 -5.91 13.07 -1.43
C ASN A 85 -7.37 13.46 -1.17
N ALA A 86 -7.72 13.63 0.11
CA ALA A 86 -9.04 14.09 0.51
C ALA A 86 -9.43 15.39 -0.22
N GLY A 87 -10.67 15.45 -0.67
CA GLY A 87 -11.21 16.61 -1.37
C GLY A 87 -10.75 16.77 -2.82
N GLN A 88 -9.93 15.88 -3.33
CA GLN A 88 -9.50 15.89 -4.74
C GLN A 88 -10.46 15.04 -5.60
N PRO A 89 -10.69 15.44 -6.84
CA PRO A 89 -11.44 14.61 -7.79
C PRO A 89 -10.64 13.34 -8.13
N ALA A 90 -11.34 12.37 -8.68
CA ALA A 90 -10.69 11.18 -9.26
C ALA A 90 -9.64 11.59 -10.31
N PRO A 91 -8.49 10.94 -10.32
CA PRO A 91 -7.36 11.39 -11.15
C PRO A 91 -7.50 11.04 -12.63
N ASN A 92 -8.50 10.25 -13.02
CA ASN A 92 -8.58 9.68 -14.39
C ASN A 92 -7.26 9.01 -14.79
N ALA A 93 -6.69 8.23 -13.87
CA ALA A 93 -5.37 7.67 -14.05
C ALA A 93 -5.40 6.15 -13.98
N SER A 94 -4.72 5.52 -14.91
CA SER A 94 -4.50 4.06 -14.91
C SER A 94 -3.51 3.58 -13.85
N LYS A 95 -2.87 4.50 -13.14
CA LYS A 95 -1.95 4.21 -12.04
C LYS A 95 -2.29 5.12 -10.87
N SER A 96 -3.03 4.59 -9.90
CA SER A 96 -3.57 5.37 -8.79
C SER A 96 -3.22 4.76 -7.44
N PHE A 97 -3.00 5.63 -6.46
CA PHE A 97 -2.76 5.27 -5.07
C PHE A 97 -3.70 6.07 -4.17
N VAL A 98 -4.57 5.38 -3.45
CA VAL A 98 -5.56 5.98 -2.56
C VAL A 98 -5.24 5.66 -1.12
N GLN A 99 -5.21 6.69 -0.28
CA GLN A 99 -5.03 6.54 1.16
C GLN A 99 -6.35 6.82 1.88
N PHE A 100 -6.89 5.82 2.54
CA PHE A 100 -8.05 5.97 3.42
C PHE A 100 -7.61 6.43 4.80
N ASN A 101 -8.39 7.30 5.45
CA ASN A 101 -8.05 7.77 6.79
C ASN A 101 -8.15 6.65 7.83
N SER A 102 -7.61 6.87 9.04
CA SER A 102 -7.45 5.87 10.09
C SER A 102 -8.76 5.35 10.72
N THR A 103 -9.92 5.82 10.29
CA THR A 103 -11.22 5.23 10.67
C THR A 103 -11.39 3.85 10.05
N ALA A 104 -10.93 3.65 8.80
CA ALA A 104 -10.81 2.33 8.20
C ALA A 104 -9.83 1.44 8.99
N LYS A 105 -9.94 0.14 8.79
CA LYS A 105 -9.07 -0.88 9.38
C LYS A 105 -8.51 -1.78 8.30
N HIS A 106 -7.50 -2.57 8.60
CA HIS A 106 -6.83 -3.47 7.67
C HIS A 106 -7.78 -4.29 6.77
N SER A 107 -8.86 -4.79 7.31
CA SER A 107 -9.82 -5.64 6.58
C SER A 107 -11.12 -4.92 6.19
N THR A 108 -11.21 -3.60 6.32
CA THR A 108 -12.42 -2.82 6.01
C THR A 108 -12.88 -3.03 4.56
N PHE A 109 -11.96 -3.27 3.63
CA PHE A 109 -12.32 -3.61 2.24
C PHE A 109 -13.23 -4.84 2.14
N VAL A 110 -12.98 -5.87 2.97
CA VAL A 110 -13.76 -7.12 2.93
C VAL A 110 -15.09 -6.95 3.67
N ALA A 111 -15.05 -6.32 4.84
CA ALA A 111 -16.23 -6.03 5.67
C ALA A 111 -15.91 -4.91 6.65
N PRO A 112 -16.92 -4.12 7.07
CA PRO A 112 -16.74 -3.17 8.16
C PRO A 112 -16.21 -3.87 9.42
N GLN A 113 -15.19 -3.30 10.03
CA GLN A 113 -14.49 -3.88 11.17
C GLN A 113 -14.85 -3.24 12.51
N ASP A 114 -15.40 -2.03 12.49
CA ASP A 114 -15.79 -1.32 13.69
C ASP A 114 -17.15 -1.83 14.21
N ALA A 115 -17.24 -2.08 15.51
CA ALA A 115 -18.48 -2.57 16.15
C ALA A 115 -19.69 -1.62 15.96
N GLY A 116 -19.43 -0.33 15.74
CA GLY A 116 -20.44 0.68 15.43
C GLY A 116 -20.62 0.96 13.95
N TYR A 117 -19.95 0.20 13.07
CA TYR A 117 -19.91 0.44 11.63
C TYR A 117 -19.39 1.84 11.25
N ALA A 118 -18.53 2.42 12.07
CA ALA A 118 -17.93 3.72 11.79
C ALA A 118 -17.13 3.74 10.47
N ASP A 119 -16.61 2.59 10.06
CA ASP A 119 -15.86 2.38 8.82
C ASP A 119 -16.73 1.92 7.63
N LEU A 120 -18.07 1.90 7.76
CA LEU A 120 -18.95 1.47 6.67
C LEU A 120 -18.82 2.35 5.42
N ALA A 121 -18.67 3.67 5.60
CA ALA A 121 -18.48 4.58 4.48
C ALA A 121 -17.16 4.29 3.74
N HIS A 122 -16.10 3.96 4.46
CA HIS A 122 -14.81 3.54 3.90
C HIS A 122 -14.93 2.22 3.14
N HIS A 123 -15.60 1.23 3.72
CA HIS A 123 -15.90 -0.04 3.05
C HIS A 123 -16.62 0.17 1.72
N THR A 124 -17.67 0.99 1.71
CA THR A 124 -18.45 1.29 0.51
C THR A 124 -17.59 1.96 -0.55
N GLU A 125 -16.80 2.96 -0.16
CA GLU A 125 -15.93 3.68 -1.10
C GLU A 125 -14.82 2.79 -1.66
N MET A 126 -14.15 2.00 -0.82
CA MET A 126 -13.12 1.03 -1.25
C MET A 126 -13.65 0.08 -2.32
N GLN A 127 -14.87 -0.43 -2.14
CA GLN A 127 -15.49 -1.33 -3.11
C GLN A 127 -15.90 -0.58 -4.39
N THR A 128 -16.41 0.63 -4.26
CA THR A 128 -16.80 1.47 -5.41
C THR A 128 -15.61 1.82 -6.29
N GLU A 129 -14.53 2.30 -5.69
CA GLU A 129 -13.29 2.62 -6.41
C GLU A 129 -12.66 1.39 -7.07
N THR A 130 -12.67 0.24 -6.38
CA THR A 130 -12.15 -1.00 -6.94
C THR A 130 -13.00 -1.45 -8.13
N ALA A 131 -14.33 -1.36 -8.04
CA ALA A 131 -15.22 -1.70 -9.14
C ALA A 131 -15.05 -0.75 -10.33
N ASP A 132 -14.93 0.54 -10.07
CA ASP A 132 -14.65 1.56 -11.09
C ASP A 132 -13.35 1.25 -11.84
N PHE A 133 -12.27 1.01 -11.09
CA PHE A 133 -10.97 0.68 -11.67
C PHE A 133 -11.01 -0.61 -12.51
N LEU A 134 -11.68 -1.65 -12.04
CA LEU A 134 -11.77 -2.92 -12.76
C LEU A 134 -12.59 -2.83 -14.07
N VAL A 135 -13.49 -1.86 -14.16
CA VAL A 135 -14.31 -1.63 -15.36
C VAL A 135 -13.58 -0.75 -16.37
N ASN A 136 -12.86 0.26 -15.90
CA ASN A 136 -12.33 1.35 -16.73
C ASN A 136 -10.81 1.27 -16.97
N ASP A 137 -10.08 0.36 -16.29
CA ASP A 137 -8.62 0.33 -16.25
C ASP A 137 -8.00 1.65 -15.74
N SER A 138 -8.80 2.46 -15.06
CA SER A 138 -8.44 3.76 -14.46
C SER A 138 -9.37 4.08 -13.30
N LEU A 139 -8.88 4.91 -12.36
CA LEU A 139 -9.71 5.42 -11.29
C LEU A 139 -10.39 6.70 -11.77
N ASP A 140 -11.64 6.59 -12.20
CA ASP A 140 -12.40 7.68 -12.82
C ASP A 140 -13.39 8.33 -11.86
N ALA A 141 -13.80 7.63 -10.79
CA ALA A 141 -14.76 8.14 -9.82
C ALA A 141 -14.28 7.93 -8.37
N ILE A 142 -14.44 8.99 -7.57
CA ILE A 142 -14.37 8.95 -6.12
C ILE A 142 -15.68 9.57 -5.63
N THR A 143 -16.49 8.78 -4.95
CA THR A 143 -17.83 9.20 -4.56
C THR A 143 -17.86 9.84 -3.18
N ASN A 144 -16.92 9.50 -2.31
CA ASN A 144 -16.84 10.04 -0.95
C ASN A 144 -15.41 10.42 -0.56
N THR A 145 -14.97 11.60 -0.91
CA THR A 145 -13.62 12.10 -0.58
C THR A 145 -13.40 12.33 0.92
N ALA A 146 -14.45 12.34 1.75
CA ALA A 146 -14.31 12.54 3.20
C ALA A 146 -13.70 11.33 3.93
N VAL A 147 -13.69 10.15 3.29
CA VAL A 147 -13.06 8.93 3.86
C VAL A 147 -11.57 8.85 3.55
N LEU A 148 -11.06 9.73 2.70
CA LEU A 148 -9.65 9.76 2.32
C LEU A 148 -8.80 10.54 3.35
N LYS A 149 -7.48 10.32 3.30
CA LYS A 149 -6.49 11.02 4.11
C LYS A 149 -6.15 12.39 3.56
#